data_ed857afe65d7bbff82fbf015d8aad03f
#
_entry.id   ed857afe65d7bbff82fbf015d8aad03f
#
_cell.length_a   1.000
_cell.length_b   1.000
_cell.length_c   1.000
_cell.angle_alpha   90.00
_cell.angle_beta   90.00
_cell.angle_gamma   90.00
#
_symmetry.space_group_name_H-M   'P 1'
#
loop_
_entity.id
_entity.type
_entity.pdbx_description
1 polymer ?
#
loop_
_entity_poly.entity_id
_entity_poly.type
_entity_poly.pdbx_seq_one_letter_code
_entity_poly.pdbx_strand_id
1 'polypeptide(L)'
;MSSAQVLSQLTELPAKVFLVGMPGCGKSTVGKELAQRLQCTFLDLDTLIEEQEGLAVPQVFEQRGQEYFRQAEAQALRLAAARSERLVLATGGGAPCFCENMGFMVSQGATVYLKLTPAELVARLTPSDLQGRPLLRDKTPDELLVYLADTLRQREPFYQQASLVVAAGGRDVPTVAQQIEQCLLGAASQ
;
A
#
# COMPACT_ATOMS: atom_id res chain seq x y z
N MET A 1 -15.56 -12.44 -24.30
CA MET A 1 -14.18 -12.26 -24.77
C MET A 1 -13.52 -13.61 -24.91
N SER A 2 -12.71 -13.83 -25.97
CA SER A 2 -11.98 -15.10 -26.18
C SER A 2 -10.86 -15.25 -25.15
N SER A 3 -10.55 -16.48 -24.75
CA SER A 3 -9.42 -16.79 -23.84
C SER A 3 -8.08 -16.18 -24.33
N ALA A 4 -7.88 -16.10 -25.62
CA ALA A 4 -6.72 -15.46 -26.24
C ALA A 4 -6.69 -13.93 -26.03
N GLN A 5 -7.82 -13.26 -26.05
CA GLN A 5 -7.91 -11.82 -25.76
C GLN A 5 -7.64 -11.52 -24.28
N VAL A 6 -8.13 -12.35 -23.38
CA VAL A 6 -7.82 -12.22 -21.94
C VAL A 6 -6.34 -12.42 -21.66
N LEU A 7 -5.72 -13.43 -22.28
CA LEU A 7 -4.28 -13.67 -22.15
C LEU A 7 -3.43 -12.54 -22.73
N SER A 8 -3.80 -11.96 -23.87
CA SER A 8 -3.10 -10.82 -24.47
C SER A 8 -3.17 -9.58 -23.58
N GLN A 9 -4.32 -9.27 -22.99
CA GLN A 9 -4.47 -8.15 -22.07
C GLN A 9 -3.68 -8.33 -20.78
N LEU A 10 -3.55 -9.56 -20.28
CA LEU A 10 -2.74 -9.84 -19.08
C LEU A 10 -1.24 -9.68 -19.33
N THR A 11 -0.74 -9.86 -20.54
CA THR A 11 0.68 -9.64 -20.88
C THR A 11 1.09 -8.17 -20.93
N GLU A 12 0.14 -7.26 -21.11
CA GLU A 12 0.38 -5.80 -21.17
C GLU A 12 0.38 -5.13 -19.78
N LEU A 13 -0.11 -5.82 -18.73
CA LEU A 13 -0.17 -5.28 -17.39
C LEU A 13 1.22 -5.15 -16.76
N PRO A 14 1.46 -4.14 -15.91
CA PRO A 14 2.75 -3.99 -15.22
C PRO A 14 3.08 -5.23 -14.38
N ALA A 15 4.34 -5.64 -14.41
CA ALA A 15 4.80 -6.80 -13.64
C ALA A 15 4.71 -6.55 -12.12
N LYS A 16 4.81 -5.31 -11.69
CA LYS A 16 4.74 -4.89 -10.28
C LYS A 16 3.68 -3.82 -10.11
N VAL A 17 2.83 -3.98 -9.09
CA VAL A 17 1.86 -2.97 -8.65
C VAL A 17 2.09 -2.69 -7.16
N PHE A 18 2.41 -1.47 -6.82
CA PHE A 18 2.64 -1.04 -5.44
C PHE A 18 1.46 -0.22 -4.93
N LEU A 19 0.85 -0.63 -3.82
CA LEU A 19 -0.23 0.11 -3.18
C LEU A 19 0.34 1.01 -2.09
N VAL A 20 0.14 2.31 -2.20
CA VAL A 20 0.59 3.31 -1.23
C VAL A 20 -0.60 4.09 -0.64
N GLY A 21 -0.39 4.71 0.51
CA GLY A 21 -1.40 5.52 1.19
C GLY A 21 -1.37 5.35 2.70
N MET A 22 -2.22 6.08 3.41
CA MET A 22 -2.26 6.12 4.86
C MET A 22 -2.50 4.75 5.50
N PRO A 23 -2.00 4.51 6.73
CA PRO A 23 -2.39 3.35 7.53
C PRO A 23 -3.91 3.28 7.69
N GLY A 24 -4.51 2.09 7.52
CA GLY A 24 -5.97 1.91 7.60
C GLY A 24 -6.74 2.24 6.32
N CYS A 25 -6.10 2.70 5.23
CA CYS A 25 -6.81 2.98 3.98
C CYS A 25 -7.22 1.72 3.19
N GLY A 26 -6.86 0.52 3.62
CA GLY A 26 -7.31 -0.75 3.03
C GLY A 26 -6.35 -1.37 2.02
N LYS A 27 -5.06 -0.99 1.98
CA LYS A 27 -4.07 -1.52 1.02
C LYS A 27 -3.99 -3.04 0.98
N SER A 28 -3.91 -3.69 2.14
CA SER A 28 -3.81 -5.15 2.20
C SER A 28 -5.07 -5.83 1.70
N THR A 29 -6.25 -5.30 2.03
CA THR A 29 -7.53 -5.87 1.61
C THR A 29 -7.78 -5.66 0.12
N VAL A 30 -7.60 -4.44 -0.37
CA VAL A 30 -7.71 -4.11 -1.81
C VAL A 30 -6.63 -4.84 -2.60
N GLY A 31 -5.42 -4.97 -2.06
CA GLY A 31 -4.31 -5.65 -2.71
C GLY A 31 -4.57 -7.15 -2.93
N LYS A 32 -5.15 -7.83 -1.96
CA LYS A 32 -5.55 -9.25 -2.11
C LYS A 32 -6.59 -9.42 -3.20
N GLU A 33 -7.64 -8.59 -3.20
CA GLU A 33 -8.68 -8.62 -4.23
C GLU A 33 -8.10 -8.30 -5.62
N LEU A 34 -7.26 -7.26 -5.72
CA LEU A 34 -6.61 -6.89 -6.97
C LEU A 34 -5.71 -8.01 -7.49
N ALA A 35 -4.92 -8.65 -6.63
CA ALA A 35 -4.04 -9.75 -7.02
C ALA A 35 -4.82 -10.96 -7.57
N GLN A 36 -5.98 -11.28 -6.98
CA GLN A 36 -6.88 -12.32 -7.51
C GLN A 36 -7.38 -11.95 -8.91
N ARG A 37 -7.82 -10.71 -9.13
CA ARG A 37 -8.29 -10.23 -10.43
C ARG A 37 -7.20 -10.26 -11.50
N LEU A 38 -5.98 -9.85 -11.12
CA LEU A 38 -4.81 -9.81 -12.00
C LEU A 38 -4.13 -11.19 -12.14
N GLN A 39 -4.59 -12.22 -11.43
CA GLN A 39 -4.00 -13.57 -11.39
C GLN A 39 -2.50 -13.53 -11.09
N CYS A 40 -2.12 -12.80 -10.03
CA CYS A 40 -0.73 -12.63 -9.61
C CYS A 40 -0.57 -12.78 -8.09
N THR A 41 0.68 -12.79 -7.61
CA THR A 41 1.01 -12.92 -6.19
C THR A 41 0.64 -11.65 -5.43
N PHE A 42 0.03 -11.79 -4.24
CA PHE A 42 -0.10 -10.71 -3.28
C PHE A 42 1.00 -10.81 -2.22
N LEU A 43 1.61 -9.67 -1.89
CA LEU A 43 2.57 -9.53 -0.79
C LEU A 43 2.19 -8.33 0.09
N ASP A 44 2.46 -8.45 1.39
CA ASP A 44 2.39 -7.34 2.34
C ASP A 44 3.79 -7.04 2.86
N LEU A 45 4.23 -5.79 2.76
CA LEU A 45 5.61 -5.43 3.11
C LEU A 45 5.87 -5.58 4.61
N ASP A 46 4.88 -5.28 5.45
CA ASP A 46 5.03 -5.44 6.90
C ASP A 46 5.23 -6.93 7.25
N THR A 47 4.47 -7.85 6.60
CA THR A 47 4.64 -9.31 6.75
C THR A 47 6.04 -9.77 6.31
N LEU A 48 6.55 -9.27 5.18
CA LEU A 48 7.89 -9.63 4.72
C LEU A 48 8.98 -9.18 5.69
N ILE A 49 8.81 -8.01 6.31
CA ILE A 49 9.75 -7.53 7.33
C ILE A 49 9.68 -8.43 8.58
N GLU A 50 8.48 -8.79 9.03
CA GLU A 50 8.29 -9.67 10.19
C GLU A 50 8.89 -11.05 9.96
N GLU A 51 8.75 -11.62 8.76
CA GLU A 51 9.39 -12.88 8.38
C GLU A 51 10.91 -12.81 8.38
N GLN A 52 11.49 -11.70 7.92
CA GLN A 52 12.94 -11.49 7.88
C GLN A 52 13.53 -11.23 9.27
N GLU A 53 12.85 -10.46 10.09
CA GLU A 53 13.33 -10.03 11.40
C GLU A 53 13.03 -11.05 12.52
N GLY A 54 12.06 -11.95 12.29
CA GLY A 54 11.55 -12.88 13.33
C GLY A 54 10.82 -12.16 14.47
N LEU A 55 10.41 -10.90 14.26
CA LEU A 55 9.78 -10.01 15.23
C LEU A 55 8.62 -9.27 14.56
N ALA A 56 7.56 -8.98 15.32
CA ALA A 56 6.50 -8.11 14.85
C ALA A 56 7.03 -6.67 14.64
N VAL A 57 6.46 -5.94 13.66
CA VAL A 57 6.87 -4.56 13.33
C VAL A 57 7.00 -3.66 14.57
N PRO A 58 6.04 -3.63 15.53
CA PRO A 58 6.19 -2.82 16.74
C PRO A 58 7.43 -3.20 17.59
N GLN A 59 7.75 -4.49 17.65
CA GLN A 59 8.94 -4.98 18.40
C GLN A 59 10.25 -4.59 17.71
N VAL A 60 10.28 -4.57 16.36
CA VAL A 60 11.44 -4.07 15.62
C VAL A 60 11.68 -2.59 15.94
N PHE A 61 10.62 -1.77 15.95
CA PHE A 61 10.71 -0.37 16.34
C PHE A 61 11.22 -0.18 17.78
N GLU A 62 10.69 -0.94 18.72
CA GLU A 62 11.04 -0.85 20.14
C GLU A 62 12.48 -1.28 20.41
N GLN A 63 12.92 -2.41 19.80
CA GLN A 63 14.22 -3.00 20.08
C GLN A 63 15.37 -2.42 19.26
N ARG A 64 15.10 -1.98 18.02
CA ARG A 64 16.14 -1.57 17.07
C ARG A 64 15.99 -0.11 16.57
N GLY A 65 14.89 0.53 16.91
CA GLY A 65 14.63 1.94 16.57
C GLY A 65 14.13 2.18 15.15
N GLN A 66 13.75 3.43 14.93
CA GLN A 66 13.12 3.85 13.67
C GLN A 66 14.07 3.75 12.47
N GLU A 67 15.31 4.16 12.63
CA GLU A 67 16.28 4.18 11.52
C GLU A 67 16.54 2.77 10.99
N TYR A 68 16.78 1.81 11.87
CA TYR A 68 16.92 0.41 11.49
C TYR A 68 15.69 -0.11 10.74
N PHE A 69 14.50 0.14 11.30
CA PHE A 69 13.26 -0.29 10.64
C PHE A 69 13.14 0.27 9.22
N ARG A 70 13.47 1.56 8.99
CA ARG A 70 13.41 2.15 7.64
C ARG A 70 14.40 1.53 6.67
N GLN A 71 15.54 1.09 7.14
CA GLN A 71 16.52 0.34 6.35
C GLN A 71 16.00 -1.06 6.00
N ALA A 72 15.47 -1.79 6.98
CA ALA A 72 14.86 -3.11 6.78
C ALA A 72 13.66 -3.04 5.82
N GLU A 73 12.78 -2.03 5.98
CA GLU A 73 11.64 -1.76 5.10
C GLU A 73 12.09 -1.52 3.64
N ALA A 74 13.13 -0.71 3.45
CA ALA A 74 13.68 -0.43 2.14
C ALA A 74 14.33 -1.68 1.51
N GLN A 75 15.01 -2.49 2.29
CA GLN A 75 15.60 -3.74 1.83
C GLN A 75 14.53 -4.77 1.43
N ALA A 76 13.52 -4.98 2.27
CA ALA A 76 12.41 -5.89 1.99
C ALA A 76 11.64 -5.48 0.73
N LEU A 77 11.41 -4.17 0.53
CA LEU A 77 10.79 -3.63 -0.68
C LEU A 77 11.60 -3.98 -1.94
N ARG A 78 12.92 -3.80 -1.90
CA ARG A 78 13.80 -4.09 -3.06
C ARG A 78 13.87 -5.59 -3.37
N LEU A 79 13.92 -6.42 -2.34
CA LEU A 79 13.88 -7.89 -2.50
C LEU A 79 12.54 -8.36 -3.07
N ALA A 80 11.42 -7.79 -2.63
CA ALA A 80 10.11 -8.09 -3.20
C ALA A 80 10.00 -7.67 -4.67
N ALA A 81 10.49 -6.49 -5.01
CA ALA A 81 10.48 -5.99 -6.39
C ALA A 81 11.38 -6.78 -7.33
N ALA A 82 12.47 -7.37 -6.84
CA ALA A 82 13.41 -8.17 -7.61
C ALA A 82 12.88 -9.58 -7.98
N ARG A 83 11.77 -10.03 -7.40
CA ARG A 83 11.15 -11.32 -7.75
C ARG A 83 10.73 -11.32 -9.21
N SER A 84 10.85 -12.46 -9.88
CA SER A 84 10.51 -12.59 -11.32
C SER A 84 8.99 -12.61 -11.57
N GLU A 85 8.19 -13.09 -10.60
CA GLU A 85 6.75 -13.17 -10.72
C GLU A 85 6.07 -11.80 -10.75
N ARG A 86 4.89 -11.76 -11.36
CA ARG A 86 3.99 -10.60 -11.26
C ARG A 86 3.42 -10.53 -9.86
N LEU A 87 3.36 -9.33 -9.29
CA LEU A 87 2.85 -9.15 -7.92
C LEU A 87 2.16 -7.81 -7.67
N VAL A 88 1.26 -7.83 -6.69
CA VAL A 88 0.72 -6.66 -6.00
C VAL A 88 1.35 -6.61 -4.61
N LEU A 89 2.01 -5.51 -4.28
CA LEU A 89 2.64 -5.28 -2.97
C LEU A 89 1.91 -4.16 -2.22
N ALA A 90 1.33 -4.47 -1.08
CA ALA A 90 0.86 -3.47 -0.12
C ALA A 90 2.04 -2.96 0.71
N THR A 91 2.25 -1.65 0.75
CA THR A 91 3.36 -1.05 1.52
C THR A 91 2.91 -0.56 2.89
N GLY A 92 3.84 -0.42 3.84
CA GLY A 92 3.61 0.34 5.07
C GLY A 92 3.26 1.81 4.76
N GLY A 93 2.41 2.44 5.59
CA GLY A 93 1.98 3.82 5.33
C GLY A 93 3.12 4.84 5.34
N GLY A 94 4.24 4.55 6.01
CA GLY A 94 5.43 5.40 6.00
C GLY A 94 6.43 5.07 4.90
N ALA A 95 6.38 3.88 4.33
CA ALA A 95 7.37 3.37 3.39
C ALA A 95 7.71 4.34 2.23
N PRO A 96 6.73 4.99 1.57
CA PRO A 96 7.01 5.93 0.49
C PRO A 96 7.81 7.17 0.89
N CYS A 97 7.82 7.51 2.19
CA CYS A 97 8.39 8.77 2.69
C CYS A 97 9.88 8.66 3.07
N PHE A 98 10.46 7.47 3.03
CA PHE A 98 11.84 7.21 3.48
C PHE A 98 12.66 6.48 2.44
N CYS A 99 13.98 6.59 2.52
CA CYS A 99 14.95 5.81 1.74
C CYS A 99 14.70 5.84 0.22
N GLU A 100 14.12 6.93 -0.30
CA GLU A 100 13.76 7.10 -1.72
C GLU A 100 12.84 5.99 -2.25
N ASN A 101 12.09 5.33 -1.37
CA ASN A 101 11.26 4.20 -1.73
C ASN A 101 10.17 4.57 -2.75
N MET A 102 9.61 5.79 -2.70
CA MET A 102 8.60 6.20 -3.68
C MET A 102 9.17 6.26 -5.09
N GLY A 103 10.32 6.92 -5.27
CA GLY A 103 11.01 6.98 -6.56
C GLY A 103 11.40 5.58 -7.06
N PHE A 104 11.88 4.72 -6.16
CA PHE A 104 12.18 3.33 -6.49
C PHE A 104 10.93 2.59 -6.99
N MET A 105 9.79 2.65 -6.27
CA MET A 105 8.56 1.97 -6.69
C MET A 105 8.05 2.46 -8.05
N VAL A 106 8.09 3.78 -8.30
CA VAL A 106 7.72 4.37 -9.60
C VAL A 106 8.61 3.84 -10.72
N SER A 107 9.91 3.63 -10.47
CA SER A 107 10.84 3.09 -11.47
C SER A 107 10.65 1.60 -11.76
N GLN A 108 10.04 0.84 -10.83
CA GLN A 108 9.89 -0.62 -10.92
C GLN A 108 8.53 -1.08 -11.45
N GLY A 109 7.51 -0.22 -11.45
CA GLY A 109 6.17 -0.61 -11.89
C GLY A 109 5.10 0.42 -11.63
N ALA A 110 3.84 0.01 -11.70
CA ALA A 110 2.71 0.88 -11.41
C ALA A 110 2.60 1.12 -9.90
N THR A 111 2.41 2.37 -9.51
CA THR A 111 2.14 2.77 -8.14
C THR A 111 0.72 3.31 -8.04
N VAL A 112 -0.02 2.86 -7.04
CA VAL A 112 -1.43 3.23 -6.82
C VAL A 112 -1.61 3.84 -5.45
N TYR A 113 -1.99 5.10 -5.41
CA TYR A 113 -2.35 5.78 -4.17
C TYR A 113 -3.82 5.56 -3.83
N LEU A 114 -4.11 4.84 -2.76
CA LEU A 114 -5.45 4.72 -2.19
C LEU A 114 -5.74 5.95 -1.32
N LYS A 115 -6.43 6.93 -1.91
CA LYS A 115 -6.71 8.21 -1.27
C LYS A 115 -7.98 8.13 -0.44
N LEU A 116 -7.84 8.49 0.86
CA LEU A 116 -8.94 8.73 1.78
C LEU A 116 -8.73 10.05 2.50
N THR A 117 -9.81 10.70 2.87
CA THR A 117 -9.79 11.85 3.78
C THR A 117 -9.50 11.41 5.22
N PRO A 118 -8.99 12.30 6.09
CA PRO A 118 -8.80 11.98 7.51
C PRO A 118 -10.09 11.50 8.20
N ALA A 119 -11.25 12.08 7.87
CA ALA A 119 -12.54 11.66 8.42
C ALA A 119 -12.91 10.21 8.01
N GLU A 120 -12.69 9.84 6.74
CA GLU A 120 -12.91 8.49 6.25
C GLU A 120 -11.94 7.48 6.90
N LEU A 121 -10.70 7.89 7.18
CA LEU A 121 -9.74 7.07 7.92
C LEU A 121 -10.20 6.81 9.35
N VAL A 122 -10.63 7.86 10.07
CA VAL A 122 -11.17 7.73 11.44
C VAL A 122 -12.36 6.77 11.45
N ALA A 123 -13.30 6.92 10.49
CA ALA A 123 -14.48 6.07 10.40
C ALA A 123 -14.17 4.58 10.11
N ARG A 124 -13.00 4.28 9.53
CA ARG A 124 -12.57 2.91 9.22
C ARG A 124 -11.75 2.25 10.32
N LEU A 125 -11.12 3.02 11.20
CA LEU A 125 -10.27 2.47 12.26
C LEU A 125 -11.12 1.74 13.29
N THR A 126 -10.80 0.47 13.50
CA THR A 126 -11.42 -0.37 14.52
C THR A 126 -10.67 -0.28 15.84
N PRO A 127 -11.25 -0.68 16.97
CA PRO A 127 -10.53 -0.76 18.24
C PRO A 127 -9.26 -1.61 18.18
N SER A 128 -9.25 -2.68 17.38
CA SER A 128 -8.06 -3.53 17.16
C SER A 128 -6.96 -2.79 16.38
N ASP A 129 -7.34 -1.96 15.41
CA ASP A 129 -6.36 -1.12 14.69
C ASP A 129 -5.69 -0.10 15.59
N LEU A 130 -6.43 0.43 16.57
CA LEU A 130 -5.91 1.39 17.54
C LEU A 130 -4.99 0.71 18.55
N GLN A 131 -5.35 -0.49 19.04
CA GLN A 131 -4.52 -1.25 19.99
C GLN A 131 -3.16 -1.62 19.43
N GLY A 132 -3.09 -2.00 18.14
CA GLY A 132 -1.83 -2.33 17.45
C GLY A 132 -0.94 -1.12 17.15
N ARG A 133 -1.39 0.11 17.45
CA ARG A 133 -0.68 1.35 17.13
C ARG A 133 -0.56 2.26 18.35
N PRO A 134 0.56 2.20 19.11
CA PRO A 134 0.73 2.96 20.35
C PRO A 134 0.43 4.46 20.23
N LEU A 135 0.78 5.07 19.08
CA LEU A 135 0.55 6.50 18.81
C LEU A 135 -0.92 6.89 18.60
N LEU A 136 -1.82 5.91 18.42
CA LEU A 136 -3.25 6.16 18.15
C LEU A 136 -4.14 5.73 19.31
N ARG A 137 -3.68 4.78 20.16
CA ARG A 137 -4.47 4.04 21.14
C ARG A 137 -5.22 4.92 22.14
N ASP A 138 -4.58 6.00 22.60
CA ASP A 138 -5.10 6.81 23.69
C ASP A 138 -5.72 8.14 23.22
N LYS A 139 -5.99 8.28 21.92
CA LYS A 139 -6.53 9.50 21.31
C LYS A 139 -8.06 9.48 21.29
N THR A 140 -8.66 10.61 21.62
CA THR A 140 -10.07 10.87 21.33
C THR A 140 -10.33 10.93 19.82
N PRO A 141 -11.58 10.77 19.34
CA PRO A 141 -11.89 10.88 17.91
C PRO A 141 -11.40 12.20 17.27
N ASP A 142 -11.54 13.33 17.98
CA ASP A 142 -11.10 14.63 17.49
C ASP A 142 -9.56 14.73 17.42
N GLU A 143 -8.87 14.26 18.45
CA GLU A 143 -7.39 14.20 18.45
C GLU A 143 -6.86 13.25 17.36
N LEU A 144 -7.57 12.15 17.11
CA LEU A 144 -7.23 11.21 16.04
C LEU A 144 -7.40 11.85 14.67
N LEU A 145 -8.49 12.60 14.47
CA LEU A 145 -8.73 13.33 13.23
C LEU A 145 -7.62 14.34 12.95
N VAL A 146 -7.24 15.13 13.95
CA VAL A 146 -6.13 16.11 13.83
C VAL A 146 -4.81 15.39 13.53
N TYR A 147 -4.50 14.33 14.29
CA TYR A 147 -3.27 13.56 14.08
C TYR A 147 -3.19 12.96 12.67
N LEU A 148 -4.28 12.39 12.16
CA LEU A 148 -4.32 11.81 10.81
C LEU A 148 -4.25 12.89 9.74
N ALA A 149 -4.86 14.06 9.95
CA ALA A 149 -4.77 15.19 9.02
C ALA A 149 -3.34 15.71 8.92
N ASP A 150 -2.64 15.89 10.04
CA ASP A 150 -1.26 16.34 10.07
C ASP A 150 -0.31 15.31 9.47
N THR A 151 -0.52 14.03 9.79
CA THR A 151 0.27 12.93 9.21
C THR A 151 0.06 12.85 7.69
N LEU A 152 -1.17 12.98 7.21
CA LEU A 152 -1.48 12.98 5.78
C LEU A 152 -0.82 14.17 5.08
N ARG A 153 -0.89 15.37 5.65
CA ARG A 153 -0.25 16.58 5.09
C ARG A 153 1.24 16.38 4.86
N GLN A 154 1.94 15.70 5.79
CA GLN A 154 3.37 15.40 5.66
C GLN A 154 3.67 14.34 4.61
N ARG A 155 2.78 13.35 4.41
CA ARG A 155 3.02 12.18 3.56
C ARG A 155 2.42 12.31 2.16
N GLU A 156 1.38 13.11 1.99
CA GLU A 156 0.65 13.25 0.72
C GLU A 156 1.56 13.67 -0.45
N PRO A 157 2.57 14.55 -0.28
CA PRO A 157 3.49 14.87 -1.38
C PRO A 157 4.25 13.67 -1.94
N PHE A 158 4.49 12.63 -1.12
CA PHE A 158 5.07 11.36 -1.58
C PHE A 158 4.02 10.51 -2.28
N TYR A 159 2.84 10.35 -1.67
CA TYR A 159 1.77 9.53 -2.26
C TYR A 159 1.28 10.07 -3.62
N GLN A 160 1.28 11.38 -3.82
CA GLN A 160 0.88 12.02 -5.07
C GLN A 160 1.85 11.77 -6.24
N GLN A 161 3.04 11.23 -5.98
CA GLN A 161 3.95 10.78 -7.04
C GLN A 161 3.51 9.44 -7.65
N ALA A 162 2.48 8.79 -7.11
CA ALA A 162 1.94 7.55 -7.66
C ALA A 162 1.42 7.75 -9.08
N SER A 163 1.62 6.74 -9.94
CA SER A 163 1.14 6.76 -11.32
C SER A 163 -0.39 6.76 -11.43
N LEU A 164 -1.08 6.24 -10.41
CA LEU A 164 -2.55 6.26 -10.31
C LEU A 164 -2.98 6.76 -8.92
N VAL A 165 -4.00 7.61 -8.88
CA VAL A 165 -4.67 8.03 -7.64
C VAL A 165 -6.11 7.55 -7.68
N VAL A 166 -6.50 6.73 -6.71
CA VAL A 166 -7.83 6.14 -6.61
C VAL A 166 -8.49 6.57 -5.31
N ALA A 167 -9.62 7.27 -5.42
CA ALA A 167 -10.45 7.58 -4.26
C ALA A 167 -11.12 6.30 -3.74
N ALA A 168 -10.74 5.86 -2.55
CA ALA A 168 -11.23 4.61 -1.94
C ALA A 168 -12.28 4.85 -0.83
N GLY A 169 -12.58 6.12 -0.52
CA GLY A 169 -13.59 6.48 0.47
C GLY A 169 -15.00 6.09 0.06
N GLY A 170 -15.81 5.59 1.00
CA GLY A 170 -17.21 5.24 0.76
C GLY A 170 -17.47 4.09 -0.23
N ARG A 171 -16.42 3.40 -0.68
CA ARG A 171 -16.52 2.30 -1.66
C ARG A 171 -16.14 0.96 -1.05
N ASP A 172 -16.73 -0.10 -1.57
CA ASP A 172 -16.35 -1.47 -1.23
C ASP A 172 -15.05 -1.89 -1.92
N VAL A 173 -14.44 -2.93 -1.39
CA VAL A 173 -13.15 -3.45 -1.86
C VAL A 173 -13.20 -3.91 -3.32
N PRO A 174 -14.22 -4.70 -3.76
CA PRO A 174 -14.32 -5.12 -5.17
C PRO A 174 -14.40 -3.95 -6.15
N THR A 175 -15.18 -2.91 -5.83
CA THR A 175 -15.30 -1.71 -6.67
C THR A 175 -13.98 -0.97 -6.82
N VAL A 176 -13.24 -0.80 -5.72
CA VAL A 176 -11.91 -0.14 -5.75
C VAL A 176 -10.92 -0.97 -6.56
N ALA A 177 -10.86 -2.28 -6.34
CA ALA A 177 -9.97 -3.18 -7.07
C ALA A 177 -10.28 -3.21 -8.57
N GLN A 178 -11.57 -3.24 -8.94
CA GLN A 178 -12.00 -3.18 -10.34
C GLN A 178 -11.60 -1.87 -11.01
N GLN A 179 -11.75 -0.74 -10.33
CA GLN A 179 -11.31 0.55 -10.87
C GLN A 179 -9.80 0.56 -11.13
N ILE A 180 -8.98 0.04 -10.18
CA ILE A 180 -7.53 -0.05 -10.36
C ILE A 180 -7.21 -0.92 -11.57
N GLU A 181 -7.81 -2.10 -11.68
CA GLU A 181 -7.64 -3.00 -12.82
C GLU A 181 -7.92 -2.31 -14.16
N GLN A 182 -9.06 -1.61 -14.26
CA GLN A 182 -9.43 -0.88 -15.47
C GLN A 182 -8.43 0.23 -15.83
N CYS A 183 -7.96 0.98 -14.83
CA CYS A 183 -6.95 2.01 -15.05
C CYS A 183 -5.61 1.41 -15.52
N LEU A 184 -5.19 0.28 -14.96
CA LEU A 184 -3.96 -0.41 -15.37
C LEU A 184 -4.05 -0.94 -16.81
N LEU A 185 -5.19 -1.51 -17.19
CA LEU A 185 -5.45 -1.99 -18.55
C LEU A 185 -5.54 -0.82 -19.56
N GLY A 186 -6.19 0.29 -19.18
CA GLY A 186 -6.30 1.47 -20.04
C GLY A 186 -4.97 2.20 -20.26
N ALA A 187 -4.07 2.17 -19.28
CA ALA A 187 -2.73 2.75 -19.40
C ALA A 187 -1.78 1.91 -20.29
N ALA A 188 -2.02 0.59 -20.38
CA ALA A 188 -1.25 -0.31 -21.23
C ALA A 188 -1.62 -0.19 -22.74
N SER A 189 -2.76 0.45 -23.05
CA SER A 189 -3.29 0.57 -24.42
C SER A 189 -2.92 1.89 -25.10
N GLN A 190 -2.12 2.77 -24.47
CA GLN A 190 -1.62 4.05 -24.98
C GLN A 190 -0.12 3.99 -25.23
#